data_b22f94f29c2c1f1f80e182ea52fd242f
#
_entry.id   b22f94f29c2c1f1f80e182ea52fd242f
#
_cell.length_a   1.000
_cell.length_b   1.000
_cell.length_c   1.000
_cell.angle_alpha   90.00
_cell.angle_beta   90.00
_cell.angle_gamma   90.00
#
_symmetry.space_group_name_H-M   'P 1'
#
loop_
_entity.id
_entity.type
_entity.pdbx_description
1 polymer ?
#
loop_
_entity_poly.entity_id
_entity_poly.type
_entity_poly.pdbx_seq_one_letter_code
_entity_poly.pdbx_strand_id
1 'polypeptide(L)'
;CKDYDATFIIDDNVHLCKKIKADGVHLGKNDMPIAEARKILGNDFIIGATVNTFDDVLLCQQSTVNGQQTLSPFPSPAPVPDYFGCGPFRFTSTKKNLAPILGLDGYREIMKKMKENNIDIPLVAIGGITKDDVPELMKTGIDGIAISGSVLRAENPVETMYNLQLTVNN
;
A
#
# COMPACT_ATOMS: atom_id res chain seq x y z
N CYS A 1 11.50 -8.16 -13.89
CA CYS A 1 11.04 -8.68 -12.58
C CYS A 1 11.20 -10.21 -12.53
N LYS A 2 10.67 -10.97 -13.49
CA LYS A 2 10.73 -12.45 -13.47
C LYS A 2 12.16 -13.02 -13.31
N ASP A 3 13.15 -12.43 -13.98
CA ASP A 3 14.54 -12.89 -13.92
C ASP A 3 15.20 -12.72 -12.55
N TYR A 4 14.56 -11.94 -11.67
CA TYR A 4 15.03 -11.60 -10.30
C TYR A 4 14.02 -11.99 -9.22
N ASP A 5 13.01 -12.79 -9.57
CA ASP A 5 11.93 -13.21 -8.65
C ASP A 5 11.29 -12.03 -7.90
N ALA A 6 11.13 -10.89 -8.60
CA ALA A 6 10.57 -9.67 -8.05
C ALA A 6 9.11 -9.51 -8.51
N THR A 7 8.21 -9.31 -7.55
CA THR A 7 6.80 -9.02 -7.80
C THR A 7 6.64 -7.71 -8.59
N PHE A 8 5.90 -7.76 -9.67
CA PHE A 8 5.67 -6.62 -10.56
C PHE A 8 4.27 -6.04 -10.36
N ILE A 9 4.18 -4.93 -9.62
CA ILE A 9 2.95 -4.17 -9.38
C ILE A 9 2.99 -2.90 -10.24
N ILE A 10 1.89 -2.62 -10.96
CA ILE A 10 1.75 -1.36 -11.71
C ILE A 10 0.77 -0.42 -10.99
N ASP A 11 0.90 0.89 -11.24
CA ASP A 11 -0.03 1.87 -10.66
C ASP A 11 -1.28 2.05 -11.54
N ASP A 12 -2.43 2.25 -10.90
CA ASP A 12 -3.71 2.78 -11.38
C ASP A 12 -4.44 1.96 -12.46
N ASN A 13 -3.74 1.36 -13.42
CA ASN A 13 -4.37 0.84 -14.64
C ASN A 13 -4.65 -0.67 -14.58
N VAL A 14 -5.83 -1.04 -14.10
CA VAL A 14 -6.32 -2.43 -13.96
C VAL A 14 -6.32 -3.18 -15.30
N HIS A 15 -6.76 -2.55 -16.38
CA HIS A 15 -6.83 -3.19 -17.70
C HIS A 15 -5.44 -3.44 -18.27
N LEU A 16 -4.50 -2.53 -18.06
CA LEU A 16 -3.10 -2.71 -18.46
C LEU A 16 -2.47 -3.84 -17.63
N CYS A 17 -2.69 -3.87 -16.32
CA CYS A 17 -2.24 -4.94 -15.44
C CYS A 17 -2.60 -6.32 -16.01
N LYS A 18 -3.88 -6.52 -16.33
CA LYS A 18 -4.39 -7.77 -16.93
C LYS A 18 -3.74 -8.07 -18.28
N LYS A 19 -3.63 -7.05 -19.15
CA LYS A 19 -3.09 -7.19 -20.53
C LYS A 19 -1.63 -7.62 -20.55
N ILE A 20 -0.79 -7.04 -19.69
CA ILE A 20 0.65 -7.33 -19.64
C ILE A 20 0.99 -8.48 -18.69
N LYS A 21 0.00 -9.01 -17.99
CA LYS A 21 0.15 -10.06 -16.97
C LYS A 21 1.15 -9.64 -15.89
N ALA A 22 1.03 -8.40 -15.38
CA ALA A 22 1.69 -7.99 -14.16
C ALA A 22 1.17 -8.84 -12.99
N ASP A 23 1.89 -8.88 -11.88
CA ASP A 23 1.49 -9.65 -10.70
C ASP A 23 0.38 -8.93 -9.91
N GLY A 24 0.25 -7.60 -10.10
CA GLY A 24 -0.80 -6.85 -9.43
C GLY A 24 -0.89 -5.38 -9.85
N VAL A 25 -1.81 -4.67 -9.21
CA VAL A 25 -2.05 -3.24 -9.40
C VAL A 25 -2.16 -2.54 -8.05
N HIS A 26 -1.62 -1.33 -7.94
CA HIS A 26 -1.84 -0.43 -6.81
C HIS A 26 -2.80 0.67 -7.19
N LEU A 27 -3.87 0.86 -6.40
CA LEU A 27 -4.96 1.79 -6.69
C LEU A 27 -4.96 2.96 -5.69
N GLY A 28 -4.99 4.17 -6.23
CA GLY A 28 -5.22 5.39 -5.47
C GLY A 28 -6.70 5.60 -5.13
N LYS A 29 -7.00 6.58 -4.30
CA LYS A 29 -8.36 6.86 -3.82
C LYS A 29 -9.35 7.26 -4.93
N ASN A 30 -8.85 7.78 -6.05
CA ASN A 30 -9.66 8.27 -7.17
C ASN A 30 -9.66 7.31 -8.37
N ASP A 31 -9.00 6.15 -8.21
CA ASP A 31 -8.91 5.14 -9.25
C ASP A 31 -10.10 4.18 -9.20
N MET A 32 -10.03 3.09 -9.96
CA MET A 32 -11.06 2.07 -9.99
C MET A 32 -11.30 1.49 -8.58
N PRO A 33 -12.56 1.35 -8.12
CA PRO A 33 -12.86 0.70 -6.85
C PRO A 33 -12.29 -0.71 -6.77
N ILE A 34 -11.79 -1.12 -5.59
CA ILE A 34 -11.18 -2.45 -5.35
C ILE A 34 -12.11 -3.58 -5.78
N ALA A 35 -13.40 -3.47 -5.45
CA ALA A 35 -14.40 -4.48 -5.82
C ALA A 35 -14.56 -4.65 -7.34
N GLU A 36 -14.43 -3.57 -8.09
CA GLU A 36 -14.49 -3.58 -9.56
C GLU A 36 -13.20 -4.14 -10.15
N ALA A 37 -12.04 -3.70 -9.65
CA ALA A 37 -10.75 -4.23 -10.03
C ALA A 37 -10.66 -5.74 -9.77
N ARG A 38 -11.15 -6.23 -8.62
CA ARG A 38 -11.18 -7.65 -8.28
C ARG A 38 -12.07 -8.47 -9.24
N LYS A 39 -13.21 -7.91 -9.68
CA LYS A 39 -14.07 -8.57 -10.71
C LYS A 39 -13.35 -8.72 -12.06
N ILE A 40 -12.52 -7.76 -12.43
CA ILE A 40 -11.78 -7.78 -13.70
C ILE A 40 -10.56 -8.71 -13.63
N LEU A 41 -9.80 -8.65 -12.53
CA LEU A 41 -8.53 -9.35 -12.38
C LEU A 41 -8.70 -10.78 -11.84
N GLY A 42 -9.69 -11.03 -10.97
CA GLY A 42 -9.80 -12.28 -10.24
C GLY A 42 -8.98 -12.28 -8.95
N ASN A 43 -8.84 -13.46 -8.33
CA ASN A 43 -8.16 -13.60 -7.03
C ASN A 43 -6.66 -13.84 -7.14
N ASP A 44 -6.14 -14.12 -8.32
CA ASP A 44 -4.72 -14.44 -8.55
C ASP A 44 -3.84 -13.18 -8.64
N PHE A 45 -4.45 -11.99 -8.75
CA PHE A 45 -3.74 -10.72 -8.84
C PHE A 45 -3.71 -10.01 -7.51
N ILE A 46 -2.57 -9.42 -7.19
CA ILE A 46 -2.40 -8.55 -6.02
C ILE A 46 -3.06 -7.20 -6.29
N ILE A 47 -3.88 -6.72 -5.36
CA ILE A 47 -4.49 -5.39 -5.41
C ILE A 47 -4.08 -4.61 -4.16
N GLY A 48 -3.23 -3.60 -4.34
CA GLY A 48 -2.89 -2.65 -3.29
C GLY A 48 -3.83 -1.45 -3.28
N ALA A 49 -4.02 -0.81 -2.13
CA ALA A 49 -4.82 0.40 -2.01
C ALA A 49 -4.10 1.51 -1.23
N THR A 50 -4.21 2.75 -1.71
CA THR A 50 -3.70 3.93 -1.01
C THR A 50 -4.60 4.32 0.15
N VAL A 51 -4.01 4.44 1.35
CA VAL A 51 -4.65 5.01 2.54
C VAL A 51 -3.79 6.13 3.13
N ASN A 52 -4.41 7.11 3.78
CA ASN A 52 -3.72 8.19 4.47
C ASN A 52 -4.18 8.32 5.92
N THR A 53 -5.29 7.70 6.28
CA THR A 53 -5.91 7.72 7.61
C THR A 53 -6.49 6.35 7.94
N PHE A 54 -6.81 6.14 9.22
CA PHE A 54 -7.52 4.94 9.62
C PHE A 54 -8.95 4.87 9.03
N ASP A 55 -9.59 6.01 8.82
CA ASP A 55 -10.91 6.04 8.16
C ASP A 55 -10.84 5.54 6.72
N ASP A 56 -9.73 5.81 6.00
CA ASP A 56 -9.51 5.23 4.67
C ASP A 56 -9.39 3.70 4.74
N VAL A 57 -8.72 3.16 5.76
CA VAL A 57 -8.63 1.71 6.00
C VAL A 57 -10.02 1.11 6.18
N LEU A 58 -10.87 1.75 6.99
CA LEU A 58 -12.26 1.29 7.19
C LEU A 58 -13.08 1.36 5.91
N LEU A 59 -12.93 2.41 5.10
CA LEU A 59 -13.62 2.55 3.82
C LEU A 59 -13.25 1.43 2.84
N CYS A 60 -11.98 1.01 2.81
CA CYS A 60 -11.54 -0.11 1.96
C CYS A 60 -12.14 -1.46 2.37
N GLN A 61 -12.64 -1.59 3.60
CA GLN A 61 -13.29 -2.81 4.07
C GLN A 61 -14.81 -2.83 3.84
N GLN A 62 -15.38 -1.69 3.46
CA GLN A 62 -16.80 -1.60 3.18
C GLN A 62 -17.08 -1.94 1.72
N SER A 63 -17.95 -2.93 1.48
CA SER A 63 -18.43 -3.22 0.13
C SER A 63 -19.30 -2.07 -0.36
N THR A 64 -18.78 -1.26 -1.28
CA THR A 64 -19.62 -0.32 -2.03
C THR A 64 -19.93 -0.89 -3.41
N VAL A 65 -21.17 -1.28 -3.62
CA VAL A 65 -21.72 -1.52 -4.97
C VAL A 65 -22.49 -0.27 -5.36
N ASN A 66 -22.07 0.42 -6.43
CA ASN A 66 -22.73 1.62 -6.98
C ASN A 66 -22.92 2.79 -6.01
N GLY A 67 -21.94 3.06 -5.12
CA GLY A 67 -22.01 4.21 -4.20
C GLY A 67 -23.04 4.07 -3.07
N GLN A 68 -23.69 2.93 -2.92
CA GLN A 68 -24.57 2.60 -1.81
C GLN A 68 -23.94 1.54 -0.93
N GLN A 69 -23.92 1.75 0.38
CA GLN A 69 -23.57 0.73 1.37
C GLN A 69 -24.62 -0.38 1.29
N THR A 70 -24.25 -1.52 0.73
CA THR A 70 -25.13 -2.69 0.78
C THR A 70 -24.71 -3.54 1.98
N LEU A 71 -25.58 -3.57 2.98
CA LEU A 71 -25.60 -4.67 3.92
C LEU A 71 -26.11 -5.89 3.14
N SER A 72 -25.19 -6.63 2.54
CA SER A 72 -25.54 -7.90 1.90
C SER A 72 -25.99 -8.88 2.97
N PRO A 73 -27.16 -9.47 2.86
CA PRO A 73 -27.61 -10.50 3.82
C PRO A 73 -26.85 -11.83 3.68
N PHE A 74 -25.91 -11.93 2.73
CA PHE A 74 -25.07 -13.10 2.53
C PHE A 74 -23.62 -12.76 2.89
N PRO A 75 -22.92 -13.57 3.70
CA PRO A 75 -21.55 -13.36 4.08
C PRO A 75 -20.58 -13.76 2.95
N SER A 76 -20.56 -12.96 1.89
CA SER A 76 -19.38 -12.94 1.04
C SER A 76 -18.51 -11.83 1.60
N PRO A 77 -17.29 -12.10 2.06
CA PRO A 77 -16.40 -11.04 2.54
C PRO A 77 -16.25 -10.02 1.42
N ALA A 78 -16.42 -8.74 1.76
CA ALA A 78 -16.15 -7.66 0.83
C ALA A 78 -14.76 -7.87 0.22
N PRO A 79 -14.57 -7.67 -1.09
CA PRO A 79 -13.24 -7.74 -1.66
C PRO A 79 -12.39 -6.62 -1.04
N VAL A 80 -11.48 -7.02 -0.18
CA VAL A 80 -10.51 -6.13 0.47
C VAL A 80 -9.21 -6.10 -0.35
N PRO A 81 -8.37 -5.07 -0.22
CA PRO A 81 -7.06 -5.06 -0.84
C PRO A 81 -6.14 -6.09 -0.17
N ASP A 82 -5.13 -6.54 -0.90
CA ASP A 82 -4.13 -7.46 -0.39
C ASP A 82 -3.07 -6.75 0.47
N TYR A 83 -2.90 -5.42 0.29
CA TYR A 83 -2.07 -4.57 1.14
C TYR A 83 -2.49 -3.10 1.06
N PHE A 84 -2.10 -2.33 2.05
CA PHE A 84 -2.22 -0.88 2.07
C PHE A 84 -0.89 -0.18 1.80
N GLY A 85 -0.88 0.80 0.88
CA GLY A 85 0.19 1.78 0.76
C GLY A 85 -0.20 3.03 1.56
N CYS A 86 0.45 3.25 2.70
CA CYS A 86 0.09 4.30 3.65
C CYS A 86 1.09 5.45 3.65
N GLY A 87 0.64 6.67 3.45
CA GLY A 87 1.51 7.85 3.45
C GLY A 87 0.79 9.17 3.23
N PRO A 88 1.56 10.27 3.12
CA PRO A 88 3.03 10.32 3.10
C PRO A 88 3.64 10.30 4.51
N PHE A 89 4.79 9.63 4.65
CA PHE A 89 5.57 9.69 5.90
C PHE A 89 6.09 11.10 6.17
N ARG A 90 6.61 11.74 5.10
CA ARG A 90 7.21 13.09 5.12
C ARG A 90 6.84 13.82 3.84
N PHE A 91 7.02 15.13 3.81
CA PHE A 91 6.83 15.91 2.59
C PHE A 91 7.63 15.33 1.42
N THR A 92 7.01 15.25 0.25
CA THR A 92 7.65 14.83 -0.99
C THR A 92 7.11 15.66 -2.17
N SER A 93 7.97 16.03 -3.08
CA SER A 93 7.61 16.76 -4.30
C SER A 93 7.05 15.86 -5.41
N THR A 94 6.99 14.55 -5.18
CA THR A 94 6.58 13.56 -6.20
C THR A 94 5.08 13.61 -6.49
N LYS A 95 4.24 14.00 -5.51
CA LYS A 95 2.79 14.18 -5.70
C LYS A 95 2.40 15.64 -5.48
N LYS A 96 1.55 16.19 -6.36
CA LYS A 96 1.10 17.59 -6.32
C LYS A 96 0.09 17.88 -5.17
N ASN A 97 -0.74 16.90 -4.81
CA ASN A 97 -1.72 17.02 -3.74
C ASN A 97 -1.36 16.01 -2.64
N LEU A 98 -0.60 16.45 -1.64
CA LEU A 98 -0.21 15.62 -0.52
C LEU A 98 -1.32 15.62 0.55
N ALA A 99 -1.65 14.42 1.02
CA ALA A 99 -2.38 14.24 2.27
C ALA A 99 -1.54 14.75 3.46
N PRO A 100 -2.12 14.97 4.64
CA PRO A 100 -1.38 15.33 5.84
C PRO A 100 -0.22 14.37 6.11
N ILE A 101 0.92 14.91 6.52
CA ILE A 101 2.11 14.13 6.86
C ILE A 101 1.83 13.29 8.11
N LEU A 102 2.12 12.00 8.03
CA LEU A 102 1.87 11.06 9.13
C LEU A 102 2.96 11.07 10.19
N GLY A 103 4.23 11.10 9.78
CA GLY A 103 5.34 10.87 10.71
C GLY A 103 5.23 9.52 11.42
N LEU A 104 6.09 9.28 12.42
CA LEU A 104 6.07 8.02 13.19
C LEU A 104 4.79 7.85 14.01
N ASP A 105 4.26 8.93 14.56
CA ASP A 105 3.09 8.87 15.45
C ASP A 105 1.81 8.53 14.67
N GLY A 106 1.67 9.04 13.43
CA GLY A 106 0.56 8.66 12.56
C GLY A 106 0.54 7.16 12.24
N TYR A 107 1.70 6.56 11.96
CA TYR A 107 1.77 5.11 11.76
C TYR A 107 1.45 4.33 13.04
N ARG A 108 1.99 4.72 14.19
CA ARG A 108 1.68 4.07 15.49
C ARG A 108 0.18 4.09 15.76
N GLU A 109 -0.48 5.22 15.50
CA GLU A 109 -1.92 5.38 15.71
C GLU A 109 -2.72 4.48 14.75
N ILE A 110 -2.38 4.46 13.46
CA ILE A 110 -3.07 3.63 12.46
C ILE A 110 -2.89 2.15 12.79
N MET A 111 -1.67 1.67 13.05
CA MET A 111 -1.39 0.29 13.39
C MET A 111 -2.11 -0.15 14.67
N LYS A 112 -2.14 0.70 15.70
CA LYS A 112 -2.90 0.46 16.93
C LYS A 112 -4.39 0.26 16.62
N LYS A 113 -4.99 1.17 15.84
CA LYS A 113 -6.41 1.10 15.48
C LYS A 113 -6.72 -0.12 14.61
N MET A 114 -5.85 -0.48 13.67
CA MET A 114 -5.99 -1.70 12.87
C MET A 114 -6.03 -2.93 13.78
N LYS A 115 -5.10 -3.02 14.72
CA LYS A 115 -5.07 -4.13 15.70
C LYS A 115 -6.32 -4.18 16.58
N GLU A 116 -6.79 -3.04 17.09
CA GLU A 116 -8.00 -2.93 17.92
C GLU A 116 -9.26 -3.35 17.15
N ASN A 117 -9.26 -3.22 15.82
CA ASN A 117 -10.38 -3.59 14.94
C ASN A 117 -10.18 -4.94 14.23
N ASN A 118 -9.17 -5.73 14.61
CA ASN A 118 -8.83 -7.04 14.01
C ASN A 118 -8.63 -6.96 12.49
N ILE A 119 -7.98 -5.90 12.02
CA ILE A 119 -7.63 -5.70 10.61
C ILE A 119 -6.19 -6.20 10.41
N ASP A 120 -6.06 -7.32 9.71
CA ASP A 120 -4.78 -8.01 9.46
C ASP A 120 -4.42 -7.93 7.96
N ILE A 121 -4.42 -6.70 7.43
CA ILE A 121 -3.99 -6.42 6.06
C ILE A 121 -2.63 -5.74 6.14
N PRO A 122 -1.60 -6.24 5.44
CA PRO A 122 -0.27 -5.65 5.46
C PRO A 122 -0.28 -4.17 5.12
N LEU A 123 0.48 -3.36 5.89
CA LEU A 123 0.61 -1.93 5.69
C LEU A 123 2.05 -1.56 5.34
N VAL A 124 2.22 -0.95 4.17
CA VAL A 124 3.50 -0.50 3.62
C VAL A 124 3.60 1.03 3.72
N ALA A 125 4.59 1.54 4.44
CA ALA A 125 4.82 2.98 4.55
C ALA A 125 5.41 3.55 3.25
N ILE A 126 4.94 4.73 2.82
CA ILE A 126 5.41 5.40 1.61
C ILE A 126 5.52 6.92 1.79
N GLY A 127 6.37 7.54 0.97
CA GLY A 127 6.42 9.00 0.80
C GLY A 127 7.49 9.70 1.64
N GLY A 128 8.58 10.07 0.98
CA GLY A 128 9.69 10.83 1.59
C GLY A 128 10.57 10.04 2.56
N ILE A 129 10.53 8.72 2.52
CA ILE A 129 11.31 7.84 3.39
C ILE A 129 12.77 7.80 2.92
N THR A 130 13.69 7.90 3.87
CA THR A 130 15.12 7.69 3.68
C THR A 130 15.59 6.43 4.40
N LYS A 131 16.80 5.95 4.11
CA LYS A 131 17.38 4.78 4.77
C LYS A 131 17.43 4.91 6.30
N ASP A 132 17.66 6.13 6.79
CA ASP A 132 17.83 6.41 8.22
C ASP A 132 16.48 6.36 8.99
N ASP A 133 15.36 6.47 8.29
CA ASP A 133 14.02 6.40 8.88
C ASP A 133 13.55 4.96 9.11
N VAL A 134 14.10 4.00 8.35
CA VAL A 134 13.59 2.62 8.28
C VAL A 134 13.55 1.92 9.64
N PRO A 135 14.61 1.97 10.48
CA PRO A 135 14.60 1.28 11.78
C PRO A 135 13.46 1.77 12.69
N GLU A 136 13.19 3.07 12.73
CA GLU A 136 12.12 3.63 13.56
C GLU A 136 10.72 3.40 12.95
N LEU A 137 10.62 3.40 11.62
CA LEU A 137 9.37 3.06 10.94
C LEU A 137 8.96 1.61 11.21
N MET A 138 9.88 0.65 11.08
CA MET A 138 9.59 -0.76 11.36
C MET A 138 9.14 -0.99 12.81
N LYS A 139 9.65 -0.23 13.79
CA LYS A 139 9.19 -0.29 15.18
C LYS A 139 7.75 0.19 15.39
N THR A 140 7.14 0.86 14.42
CA THR A 140 5.72 1.24 14.50
C THR A 140 4.77 0.07 14.28
N GLY A 141 5.29 -1.07 13.83
CA GLY A 141 4.53 -2.29 13.57
C GLY A 141 4.02 -2.42 12.12
N ILE A 142 4.48 -1.56 11.21
CA ILE A 142 4.20 -1.72 9.77
C ILE A 142 4.90 -2.93 9.18
N ASP A 143 4.40 -3.44 8.06
CA ASP A 143 4.90 -4.68 7.44
C ASP A 143 6.00 -4.42 6.40
N GLY A 144 6.14 -3.18 5.93
CA GLY A 144 7.14 -2.85 4.92
C GLY A 144 7.22 -1.38 4.57
N ILE A 145 8.12 -1.07 3.63
CA ILE A 145 8.37 0.28 3.14
C ILE A 145 8.39 0.33 1.61
N ALA A 146 7.91 1.43 1.03
CA ALA A 146 8.02 1.74 -0.39
C ALA A 146 8.91 2.96 -0.58
N ILE A 147 10.06 2.78 -1.21
CA ILE A 147 11.09 3.80 -1.42
C ILE A 147 11.43 3.86 -2.91
N SER A 148 11.61 5.07 -3.42
CA SER A 148 12.06 5.28 -4.79
C SER A 148 13.26 6.23 -4.81
N GLY A 149 13.04 7.49 -4.50
CA GLY A 149 14.05 8.53 -4.66
C GLY A 149 15.32 8.33 -3.85
N SER A 150 15.24 7.75 -2.67
CA SER A 150 16.41 7.49 -1.81
C SER A 150 17.31 6.39 -2.39
N VAL A 151 16.74 5.44 -3.13
CA VAL A 151 17.51 4.40 -3.83
C VAL A 151 18.04 4.94 -5.16
N LEU A 152 17.17 5.51 -6.00
CA LEU A 152 17.54 5.96 -7.34
C LEU A 152 18.60 7.07 -7.34
N ARG A 153 18.67 7.88 -6.30
CA ARG A 153 19.66 8.97 -6.14
C ARG A 153 20.82 8.60 -5.24
N ALA A 154 20.90 7.36 -4.77
CA ALA A 154 22.03 6.89 -3.99
C ALA A 154 23.30 6.78 -4.84
N GLU A 155 24.45 7.00 -4.25
CA GLU A 155 25.75 6.83 -4.89
C GLU A 155 25.97 5.38 -5.34
N ASN A 156 25.51 4.41 -4.51
CA ASN A 156 25.44 2.99 -4.83
C ASN A 156 24.04 2.44 -4.57
N PRO A 157 23.14 2.43 -5.59
CA PRO A 157 21.76 1.95 -5.42
C PRO A 157 21.66 0.47 -4.99
N VAL A 158 22.56 -0.38 -5.48
CA VAL A 158 22.55 -1.82 -5.17
C VAL A 158 22.87 -2.07 -3.69
N GLU A 159 23.93 -1.46 -3.19
CA GLU A 159 24.32 -1.53 -1.77
C GLU A 159 23.21 -0.94 -0.87
N THR A 160 22.63 0.18 -1.29
CA THR A 160 21.53 0.82 -0.56
C THR A 160 20.33 -0.13 -0.46
N MET A 161 19.94 -0.80 -1.54
CA MET A 161 18.85 -1.79 -1.51
C MET A 161 19.17 -2.97 -0.63
N TYR A 162 20.37 -3.51 -0.70
CA TYR A 162 20.80 -4.62 0.14
C TYR A 162 20.72 -4.28 1.63
N ASN A 163 21.23 -3.11 2.03
CA ASN A 163 21.18 -2.65 3.41
C ASN A 163 19.74 -2.41 3.89
N LEU A 164 18.86 -1.88 3.04
CA LEU A 164 17.45 -1.70 3.34
C LEU A 164 16.73 -3.02 3.58
N GLN A 165 16.98 -4.04 2.74
CA GLN A 165 16.41 -5.37 2.92
C GLN A 165 16.83 -6.01 4.24
N LEU A 166 18.12 -5.87 4.63
CA LEU A 166 18.60 -6.34 5.92
C LEU A 166 17.89 -5.64 7.09
N THR A 167 17.62 -4.35 6.96
CA THR A 167 16.98 -3.57 8.03
C THR A 167 15.49 -3.91 8.19
N VAL A 168 14.79 -4.19 7.11
CA VAL A 168 13.36 -4.54 7.13
C VAL A 168 13.13 -5.97 7.65
N ASN A 169 14.08 -6.88 7.41
CA ASN A 169 13.94 -8.30 7.76
C ASN A 169 14.49 -8.66 9.16
N ASN A 170 15.06 -7.70 9.90
CA ASN A 170 15.52 -7.86 11.28
C ASN A 170 14.53 -7.28 12.29
#